data_786605d977fe19c197a16185c8426562
#
_entry.id   786605d977fe19c197a16185c8426562
#
_cell.length_a   1.000
_cell.length_b   1.000
_cell.length_c   1.000
_cell.angle_alpha   90.00
_cell.angle_beta   90.00
_cell.angle_gamma   90.00
#
_symmetry.space_group_name_H-M   'P 1'
#
loop_
_entity.id
_entity.type
_entity.pdbx_description
1 polymer ?
#
loop_
_entity_poly.entity_id
_entity_poly.type
_entity_poly.pdbx_seq_one_letter_code
_entity_poly.pdbx_strand_id
1 'polypeptide(L)'
;SAVSDVYKRQVSFGAMLMESMLAILALIAVASFGKGEAAAQGLTTQPQIFAGAIANFLSVLGLPHSLVFTLINLAVSAFALTSLDSVARVGRLSFQEFWLDSDTDDDNMSPFVKLMTNKYFATIITLVLAFLLTKVGYAEIWPLFGSANQLLSVLALVACAVFLKKTKRQGCMLWIPMVFMMAVTFTALGMTIYKLTKALFSVGPVSYTHL
;
A
#
# COMPACT_ATOMS: atom_id res chain seq x y z
N SER A 1 -10.59 25.81 13.63
CA SER A 1 -10.40 27.11 12.98
C SER A 1 -10.39 26.91 11.45
N ALA A 2 -11.05 27.80 10.71
CA ALA A 2 -11.21 27.71 9.25
C ALA A 2 -9.89 27.52 8.48
N VAL A 3 -8.82 28.17 8.93
CA VAL A 3 -7.47 28.06 8.33
C VAL A 3 -6.94 26.63 8.42
N SER A 4 -7.15 25.94 9.54
CA SER A 4 -6.73 24.53 9.72
C SER A 4 -7.49 23.60 8.77
N ASP A 5 -8.75 23.87 8.50
CA ASP A 5 -9.58 23.00 7.64
C ASP A 5 -9.25 23.20 6.14
N VAL A 6 -8.94 24.43 5.73
CA VAL A 6 -8.45 24.72 4.36
C VAL A 6 -7.10 24.04 4.15
N TYR A 7 -6.17 24.14 5.09
CA TYR A 7 -4.87 23.49 5.01
C TYR A 7 -4.98 21.96 4.94
N LYS A 8 -5.81 21.35 5.77
CA LYS A 8 -6.06 19.90 5.73
C LYS A 8 -6.61 19.45 4.38
N ARG A 9 -7.56 20.21 3.82
CA ARG A 9 -8.11 19.91 2.48
C ARG A 9 -7.06 20.02 1.39
N GLN A 10 -6.25 21.07 1.40
CA GLN A 10 -5.20 21.28 0.39
C GLN A 10 -4.16 20.16 0.46
N VAL A 11 -3.69 19.80 1.65
CA VAL A 11 -2.69 18.73 1.82
C VAL A 11 -3.26 17.38 1.42
N SER A 12 -4.45 17.00 1.90
CA SER A 12 -5.05 15.70 1.61
C SER A 12 -5.44 15.55 0.14
N PHE A 13 -6.14 16.54 -0.42
CA PHE A 13 -6.61 16.49 -1.81
C PHE A 13 -5.44 16.69 -2.79
N GLY A 14 -4.53 17.60 -2.50
CA GLY A 14 -3.33 17.82 -3.30
C GLY A 14 -2.43 16.60 -3.35
N ALA A 15 -2.19 15.96 -2.20
CA ALA A 15 -1.41 14.72 -2.14
C ALA A 15 -2.05 13.60 -2.96
N MET A 16 -3.37 13.42 -2.86
CA MET A 16 -4.11 12.40 -3.63
C MET A 16 -4.04 12.66 -5.14
N LEU A 17 -4.13 13.90 -5.59
CA LEU A 17 -3.97 14.25 -7.00
C LEU A 17 -2.56 13.95 -7.51
N MET A 18 -1.54 14.35 -6.75
CA MET A 18 -0.13 14.09 -7.11
C MET A 18 0.16 12.60 -7.17
N GLU A 19 -0.35 11.81 -6.22
CA GLU A 19 -0.23 10.36 -6.20
C GLU A 19 -0.91 9.73 -7.43
N SER A 20 -2.12 10.16 -7.77
CA SER A 20 -2.85 9.67 -8.94
C SER A 20 -2.12 9.99 -10.24
N MET A 21 -1.57 11.19 -10.38
CA MET A 21 -0.76 11.58 -11.54
C MET A 21 0.52 10.75 -11.65
N LEU A 22 1.20 10.52 -10.52
CA LEU A 22 2.39 9.67 -10.47
C LEU A 22 2.07 8.23 -10.84
N ALA A 23 0.93 7.70 -10.39
CA ALA A 23 0.49 6.35 -10.74
C ALA A 23 0.21 6.21 -12.25
N ILE A 24 -0.41 7.21 -12.88
CA ILE A 24 -0.63 7.22 -14.34
C ILE A 24 0.71 7.28 -15.08
N LEU A 25 1.63 8.14 -14.66
CA LEU A 25 2.96 8.23 -15.27
C LEU A 25 3.74 6.93 -15.12
N ALA A 26 3.67 6.29 -13.96
CA ALA A 26 4.29 4.99 -13.72
C ALA A 26 3.70 3.90 -14.63
N LEU A 27 2.37 3.90 -14.81
CA LEU A 27 1.69 2.96 -15.70
C LEU A 27 2.14 3.14 -17.15
N ILE A 28 2.21 4.39 -17.63
CA ILE A 28 2.68 4.73 -18.99
C ILE A 28 4.14 4.29 -19.15
N ALA A 29 4.99 4.62 -18.19
CA ALA A 29 6.41 4.28 -18.20
C ALA A 29 6.63 2.77 -18.27
N VAL A 30 5.94 2.00 -17.43
CA VAL A 30 6.05 0.52 -17.42
C VAL A 30 5.42 -0.11 -18.65
N ALA A 31 4.32 0.45 -19.18
CA ALA A 31 3.67 -0.05 -20.40
C ALA A 31 4.53 0.16 -21.64
N SER A 32 5.31 1.25 -21.70
CA SER A 32 6.24 1.50 -22.80
C SER A 32 7.51 0.65 -22.73
N PHE A 33 7.81 0.13 -21.54
CA PHE A 33 8.96 -0.74 -21.31
C PHE A 33 8.57 -2.18 -21.59
N GLY A 34 8.97 -2.70 -22.75
CA GLY A 34 8.63 -4.07 -23.16
C GLY A 34 9.12 -5.11 -22.15
N LYS A 35 8.34 -6.18 -21.93
CA LYS A 35 8.71 -7.25 -20.98
C LYS A 35 10.11 -7.86 -21.26
N GLY A 36 10.56 -7.82 -22.51
CA GLY A 36 11.89 -8.29 -22.91
C GLY A 36 13.02 -7.31 -22.58
N GLU A 37 12.77 -6.02 -22.63
CA GLU A 37 13.79 -5.00 -22.37
C GLU A 37 14.21 -4.94 -20.91
N ALA A 38 13.26 -5.07 -19.98
CA ALA A 38 13.56 -5.11 -18.55
C ALA A 38 14.48 -6.29 -18.21
N ALA A 39 14.20 -7.46 -18.79
CA ALA A 39 15.03 -8.66 -18.60
C ALA A 39 16.41 -8.51 -19.26
N ALA A 40 16.49 -7.90 -20.44
CA ALA A 40 17.74 -7.65 -21.16
C ALA A 40 18.67 -6.69 -20.42
N GLN A 41 18.09 -5.73 -19.65
CA GLN A 41 18.85 -4.79 -18.83
C GLN A 41 19.14 -5.33 -17.41
N GLY A 42 18.74 -6.56 -17.10
CA GLY A 42 18.95 -7.16 -15.78
C GLY A 42 18.13 -6.51 -14.66
N LEU A 43 17.06 -5.80 -14.98
CA LEU A 43 16.19 -5.13 -14.03
C LEU A 43 15.21 -6.13 -13.43
N THR A 44 15.37 -6.46 -12.16
CA THR A 44 14.59 -7.51 -11.49
C THR A 44 13.52 -6.95 -10.56
N THR A 45 13.73 -5.73 -10.04
CA THR A 45 12.81 -5.12 -9.07
C THR A 45 11.95 -4.04 -9.73
N GLN A 46 10.72 -3.89 -9.24
CA GLN A 46 9.78 -2.89 -9.77
C GLN A 46 10.31 -1.45 -9.72
N PRO A 47 10.99 -0.97 -8.65
CA PRO A 47 11.61 0.33 -8.65
C PRO A 47 12.68 0.51 -9.74
N GLN A 48 13.48 -0.54 -10.00
CA GLN A 48 14.49 -0.51 -11.05
C GLN A 48 13.86 -0.45 -12.45
N ILE A 49 12.78 -1.20 -12.68
CA ILE A 49 12.04 -1.15 -13.95
C ILE A 49 11.46 0.24 -14.18
N PHE A 50 10.86 0.84 -13.15
CA PHE A 50 10.35 2.21 -13.21
C PHE A 50 11.47 3.22 -13.50
N ALA A 51 12.59 3.13 -12.77
CA ALA A 51 13.72 4.01 -12.97
C ALA A 51 14.36 3.86 -14.36
N GLY A 52 14.45 2.62 -14.87
CA GLY A 52 14.93 2.34 -16.22
C GLY A 52 14.01 2.92 -17.30
N ALA A 53 12.70 2.78 -17.15
CA ALA A 53 11.73 3.35 -18.08
C ALA A 53 11.84 4.89 -18.14
N ILE A 54 11.90 5.55 -16.99
CA ILE A 54 12.08 7.02 -16.93
C ILE A 54 13.43 7.44 -17.52
N ALA A 55 14.49 6.67 -17.24
CA ALA A 55 15.82 6.95 -17.79
C ALA A 55 15.83 6.84 -19.32
N ASN A 56 15.14 5.85 -19.89
CA ASN A 56 14.97 5.71 -21.32
C ASN A 56 14.23 6.92 -21.94
N PHE A 57 13.13 7.36 -21.33
CA PHE A 57 12.41 8.54 -21.80
C PHE A 57 13.27 9.81 -21.77
N LEU A 58 13.99 10.04 -20.68
CA LEU A 58 14.80 11.24 -20.54
C LEU A 58 16.09 11.18 -21.34
N SER A 59 16.57 10.00 -21.72
CA SER A 59 17.70 9.85 -22.63
C SER A 59 17.40 10.38 -24.04
N VAL A 60 16.14 10.30 -24.49
CA VAL A 60 15.67 10.89 -25.74
C VAL A 60 15.79 12.42 -25.72
N LEU A 61 15.70 13.03 -24.54
CA LEU A 61 15.90 14.47 -24.33
C LEU A 61 17.38 14.86 -24.18
N GLY A 62 18.32 13.90 -24.34
CA GLY A 62 19.76 14.14 -24.24
C GLY A 62 20.35 14.00 -22.85
N LEU A 63 19.59 13.54 -21.85
CA LEU A 63 20.13 13.31 -20.51
C LEU A 63 20.86 11.97 -20.42
N PRO A 64 22.00 11.87 -19.70
CA PRO A 64 22.72 10.61 -19.53
C PRO A 64 21.86 9.58 -18.79
N HIS A 65 21.64 8.41 -19.39
CA HIS A 65 20.80 7.35 -18.82
C HIS A 65 21.23 6.94 -17.41
N SER A 66 22.52 6.76 -17.16
CA SER A 66 23.05 6.34 -15.86
C SER A 66 22.78 7.35 -14.74
N LEU A 67 22.88 8.65 -15.05
CA LEU A 67 22.59 9.71 -14.09
C LEU A 67 21.12 9.73 -13.72
N VAL A 68 20.23 9.68 -14.72
CA VAL A 68 18.78 9.67 -14.50
C VAL A 68 18.36 8.42 -13.73
N PHE A 69 18.84 7.26 -14.11
CA PHE A 69 18.57 5.99 -13.42
C PHE A 69 18.97 6.07 -11.94
N THR A 70 20.13 6.58 -11.63
CA THR A 70 20.61 6.73 -10.25
C THR A 70 19.76 7.72 -9.46
N LEU A 71 19.44 8.88 -10.04
CA LEU A 71 18.62 9.90 -9.39
C LEU A 71 17.20 9.38 -9.08
N ILE A 72 16.58 8.69 -10.02
CA ILE A 72 15.22 8.14 -9.81
C ILE A 72 15.25 7.06 -8.72
N ASN A 73 16.23 6.15 -8.73
CA ASN A 73 16.37 5.15 -7.67
C ASN A 73 16.59 5.80 -6.30
N LEU A 74 17.41 6.84 -6.23
CA LEU A 74 17.61 7.60 -4.99
C LEU A 74 16.32 8.28 -4.52
N ALA A 75 15.57 8.90 -5.43
CA ALA A 75 14.28 9.51 -5.12
C ALA A 75 13.26 8.50 -4.59
N VAL A 76 13.14 7.34 -5.24
CA VAL A 76 12.25 6.25 -4.79
C VAL A 76 12.67 5.74 -3.41
N SER A 77 13.97 5.59 -3.17
CA SER A 77 14.51 5.14 -1.88
C SER A 77 14.24 6.16 -0.77
N ALA A 78 14.42 7.44 -1.04
CA ALA A 78 14.12 8.53 -0.10
C ALA A 78 12.62 8.58 0.22
N PHE A 79 11.75 8.42 -0.78
CA PHE A 79 10.30 8.35 -0.60
C PHE A 79 9.89 7.14 0.26
N ALA A 80 10.46 5.96 0.00
CA ALA A 80 10.22 4.78 0.80
C ALA A 80 10.64 4.97 2.26
N LEU A 81 11.79 5.62 2.52
CA LEU A 81 12.29 5.89 3.86
C LEU A 81 11.36 6.85 4.64
N THR A 82 10.88 7.91 4.01
CA THR A 82 9.93 8.85 4.64
C THR A 82 8.58 8.19 4.94
N SER A 83 8.13 7.30 4.07
CA SER A 83 6.90 6.52 4.27
C SER A 83 7.05 5.53 5.44
N LEU A 84 8.24 4.92 5.59
CA LEU A 84 8.53 3.97 6.67
C LEU A 84 8.34 4.60 8.06
N ASP A 85 8.83 5.82 8.29
CA ASP A 85 8.64 6.54 9.56
C ASP A 85 7.15 6.75 9.89
N SER A 86 6.38 7.18 8.90
CA SER A 86 4.93 7.40 9.05
C SER A 86 4.18 6.10 9.34
N VAL A 87 4.49 5.02 8.60
CA VAL A 87 3.87 3.70 8.79
C VAL A 87 4.23 3.09 10.13
N ALA A 88 5.48 3.22 10.58
CA ALA A 88 5.90 2.75 11.90
C ALA A 88 5.14 3.45 13.03
N ARG A 89 4.87 4.76 12.87
CA ARG A 89 4.06 5.53 13.83
C ARG A 89 2.61 5.08 13.86
N VAL A 90 1.98 4.90 12.69
CA VAL A 90 0.60 4.40 12.58
C VAL A 90 0.50 2.98 13.11
N GLY A 91 1.43 2.10 12.74
CA GLY A 91 1.48 0.71 13.23
C GLY A 91 1.57 0.62 14.75
N ARG A 92 2.42 1.46 15.36
CA ARG A 92 2.49 1.57 16.82
C ARG A 92 1.17 2.02 17.43
N LEU A 93 0.54 3.06 16.89
CA LEU A 93 -0.74 3.57 17.39
C LEU A 93 -1.82 2.50 17.29
N SER A 94 -1.96 1.85 16.14
CA SER A 94 -2.93 0.76 15.95
C SER A 94 -2.69 -0.42 16.90
N PHE A 95 -1.41 -0.76 17.16
CA PHE A 95 -1.07 -1.79 18.14
C PHE A 95 -1.47 -1.38 19.57
N GLN A 96 -1.24 -0.11 19.95
CA GLN A 96 -1.65 0.40 21.25
C GLN A 96 -3.18 0.43 21.40
N GLU A 97 -3.91 0.91 20.39
CA GLU A 97 -5.38 0.96 20.38
C GLU A 97 -6.02 -0.42 20.47
N PHE A 98 -5.37 -1.45 19.91
CA PHE A 98 -5.86 -2.83 20.00
C PHE A 98 -5.95 -3.34 21.45
N TRP A 99 -5.10 -2.84 22.34
CA TRP A 99 -5.05 -3.22 23.77
C TRP A 99 -5.79 -2.24 24.69
N LEU A 100 -6.15 -1.05 24.18
CA LEU A 100 -6.91 -0.05 24.90
C LEU A 100 -8.41 -0.31 24.70
N ASP A 101 -9.11 -0.67 25.78
CA ASP A 101 -10.56 -0.73 25.77
C ASP A 101 -11.14 0.65 26.06
N SER A 102 -12.24 1.02 25.41
CA SER A 102 -12.83 2.38 25.44
C SER A 102 -13.25 2.87 26.84
N ASP A 103 -13.38 1.95 27.80
CA ASP A 103 -13.87 2.21 29.17
C ASP A 103 -12.79 2.01 30.26
N THR A 104 -11.53 1.83 29.89
CA THR A 104 -10.48 1.58 30.88
C THR A 104 -9.85 2.88 31.33
N ASP A 105 -10.16 3.34 32.53
CA ASP A 105 -9.43 4.42 33.22
C ASP A 105 -7.97 4.01 33.45
N ASP A 106 -7.04 4.95 33.26
CA ASP A 106 -5.59 4.77 33.38
C ASP A 106 -5.14 4.14 34.72
N ASP A 107 -5.92 4.28 35.78
CA ASP A 107 -5.62 3.78 37.13
C ASP A 107 -5.92 2.28 37.32
N ASN A 108 -6.73 1.66 36.48
CA ASN A 108 -7.15 0.24 36.59
C ASN A 108 -6.55 -0.68 35.54
N MET A 109 -5.55 -0.23 34.78
CA MET A 109 -4.91 -1.05 33.75
C MET A 109 -4.09 -2.20 34.36
N SER A 110 -4.33 -3.42 33.88
CA SER A 110 -3.47 -4.56 34.17
C SER A 110 -2.01 -4.26 33.80
N PRO A 111 -1.02 -4.72 34.58
CA PRO A 111 0.40 -4.49 34.29
C PRO A 111 0.81 -4.99 32.91
N PHE A 112 0.14 -6.00 32.37
CA PHE A 112 0.33 -6.52 31.02
C PHE A 112 -0.12 -5.50 29.96
N VAL A 113 -1.31 -4.92 30.10
CA VAL A 113 -1.84 -3.88 29.19
C VAL A 113 -0.94 -2.65 29.22
N LYS A 114 -0.48 -2.23 30.40
CA LYS A 114 0.44 -1.11 30.57
C LYS A 114 1.78 -1.35 29.86
N LEU A 115 2.28 -2.59 29.84
CA LEU A 115 3.48 -2.96 29.10
C LEU A 115 3.22 -2.91 27.57
N MET A 116 2.09 -3.47 27.10
CA MET A 116 1.71 -3.49 25.67
C MET A 116 1.45 -2.07 25.14
N THR A 117 0.89 -1.19 25.93
CA THR A 117 0.60 0.20 25.59
C THR A 117 1.83 1.11 25.67
N ASN A 118 2.94 0.61 26.26
CA ASN A 118 4.18 1.38 26.35
C ASN A 118 4.71 1.72 24.94
N LYS A 119 5.00 3.01 24.72
CA LYS A 119 5.44 3.55 23.43
C LYS A 119 6.64 2.81 22.85
N TYR A 120 7.63 2.50 23.66
CA TYR A 120 8.86 1.83 23.20
C TYR A 120 8.61 0.37 22.89
N PHE A 121 7.89 -0.33 23.76
CA PHE A 121 7.56 -1.74 23.59
C PHE A 121 6.69 -1.97 22.34
N ALA A 122 5.64 -1.18 22.16
CA ALA A 122 4.78 -1.22 20.96
C ALA A 122 5.58 -0.95 19.67
N THR A 123 6.53 -0.01 19.70
CA THR A 123 7.39 0.27 18.53
C THR A 123 8.30 -0.91 18.22
N ILE A 124 8.94 -1.51 19.22
CA ILE A 124 9.83 -2.67 19.02
C ILE A 124 9.04 -3.84 18.44
N ILE A 125 7.87 -4.17 18.98
CA ILE A 125 7.04 -5.26 18.47
C ILE A 125 6.64 -5.01 17.02
N THR A 126 6.12 -3.81 16.70
CA THR A 126 5.70 -3.51 15.32
C THR A 126 6.87 -3.58 14.33
N LEU A 127 8.06 -3.12 14.72
CA LEU A 127 9.25 -3.21 13.88
C LEU A 127 9.76 -4.66 13.73
N VAL A 128 9.71 -5.45 14.79
CA VAL A 128 10.08 -6.89 14.72
C VAL A 128 9.12 -7.64 13.81
N LEU A 129 7.81 -7.41 13.94
CA LEU A 129 6.81 -8.03 13.06
C LEU A 129 7.03 -7.61 11.60
N ALA A 130 7.28 -6.33 11.34
CA ALA A 130 7.59 -5.83 10.01
C ALA A 130 8.86 -6.49 9.45
N PHE A 131 9.92 -6.63 10.26
CA PHE A 131 11.15 -7.31 9.86
C PHE A 131 10.91 -8.80 9.56
N LEU A 132 10.12 -9.50 10.35
CA LEU A 132 9.77 -10.90 10.08
C LEU A 132 9.00 -11.04 8.76
N LEU A 133 8.07 -10.11 8.46
CA LEU A 133 7.37 -10.08 7.18
C LEU A 133 8.33 -9.90 5.99
N THR A 134 9.41 -9.16 6.13
CA THR A 134 10.38 -9.02 5.03
C THR A 134 11.07 -10.34 4.66
N LYS A 135 11.10 -11.32 5.58
CA LYS A 135 11.66 -12.66 5.31
C LYS A 135 10.76 -13.52 4.42
N VAL A 136 9.46 -13.24 4.40
CA VAL A 136 8.50 -13.95 3.52
C VAL A 136 8.73 -13.62 2.04
N GLY A 137 9.28 -12.47 1.75
CA GLY A 137 9.55 -12.02 0.39
C GLY A 137 8.50 -11.03 -0.11
N TYR A 138 8.98 -10.05 -0.86
CA TYR A 138 8.16 -8.97 -1.39
C TYR A 138 7.07 -9.45 -2.35
N ALA A 139 7.38 -10.42 -3.20
CA ALA A 139 6.46 -10.94 -4.22
C ALA A 139 5.21 -11.60 -3.62
N GLU A 140 5.35 -12.21 -2.44
CA GLU A 140 4.23 -12.86 -1.74
C GLU A 140 3.35 -11.86 -0.99
N ILE A 141 3.97 -10.84 -0.40
CA ILE A 141 3.25 -9.84 0.42
C ILE A 141 2.51 -8.83 -0.42
N TRP A 142 3.03 -8.47 -1.60
CA TRP A 142 2.49 -7.40 -2.43
C TRP A 142 1.05 -7.63 -2.90
N PRO A 143 0.64 -8.81 -3.37
CA PRO A 143 -0.75 -9.08 -3.73
C PRO A 143 -1.71 -8.99 -2.55
N LEU A 144 -1.25 -9.43 -1.37
CA LEU A 144 -2.03 -9.34 -0.13
C LEU A 144 -2.26 -7.89 0.30
N PHE A 145 -1.20 -7.08 0.23
CA PHE A 145 -1.29 -5.64 0.50
C PHE A 145 -2.23 -4.93 -0.48
N GLY A 146 -2.17 -5.25 -1.77
CA GLY A 146 -3.06 -4.69 -2.78
C GLY A 146 -4.53 -4.99 -2.50
N SER A 147 -4.86 -6.23 -2.15
CA SER A 147 -6.23 -6.64 -1.81
C SER A 147 -6.74 -5.97 -0.53
N ALA A 148 -5.90 -5.86 0.50
CA ALA A 148 -6.24 -5.17 1.74
C ALA A 148 -6.52 -3.67 1.51
N ASN A 149 -5.70 -3.02 0.68
CA ASN A 149 -5.88 -1.61 0.32
C ASN A 149 -7.18 -1.36 -0.47
N GLN A 150 -7.52 -2.25 -1.40
CA GLN A 150 -8.80 -2.20 -2.12
C GLN A 150 -9.99 -2.35 -1.18
N LEU A 151 -9.94 -3.30 -0.25
CA LEU A 151 -11.00 -3.49 0.75
C LEU A 151 -11.16 -2.25 1.63
N LEU A 152 -10.06 -1.68 2.10
CA LEU A 152 -10.06 -0.45 2.89
C LEU A 152 -10.70 0.72 2.13
N SER A 153 -10.41 0.87 0.84
CA SER A 153 -11.00 1.93 0.02
C SER A 153 -12.51 1.79 -0.12
N VAL A 154 -13.02 0.56 -0.28
CA VAL A 154 -14.48 0.30 -0.31
C VAL A 154 -15.12 0.67 1.02
N LEU A 155 -14.53 0.24 2.15
CA LEU A 155 -15.05 0.57 3.48
C LEU A 155 -15.09 2.08 3.74
N ALA A 156 -14.03 2.79 3.34
CA ALA A 156 -13.96 4.25 3.45
C ALA A 156 -15.05 4.94 2.60
N LEU A 157 -15.27 4.48 1.36
CA LEU A 157 -16.32 5.01 0.50
C LEU A 157 -17.72 4.75 1.05
N VAL A 158 -17.97 3.57 1.61
CA VAL A 158 -19.23 3.23 2.29
C VAL A 158 -19.45 4.15 3.49
N ALA A 159 -18.45 4.33 4.34
CA ALA A 159 -18.52 5.22 5.49
C ALA A 159 -18.83 6.67 5.08
N CYS A 160 -18.15 7.18 4.05
CA CYS A 160 -18.42 8.50 3.48
C CYS A 160 -19.84 8.61 2.90
N ALA A 161 -20.33 7.58 2.22
CA ALA A 161 -21.70 7.57 1.67
C ALA A 161 -22.76 7.61 2.78
N VAL A 162 -22.56 6.85 3.86
CA VAL A 162 -23.45 6.87 5.04
C VAL A 162 -23.43 8.25 5.71
N PHE A 163 -22.25 8.84 5.87
CA PHE A 163 -22.10 10.18 6.44
C PHE A 163 -22.84 11.25 5.62
N LEU A 164 -22.71 11.23 4.29
CA LEU A 164 -23.41 12.14 3.39
C LEU A 164 -24.91 11.91 3.40
N LYS A 165 -25.36 10.67 3.53
CA LYS A 165 -26.79 10.36 3.71
C LYS A 165 -27.33 10.97 4.99
N LYS A 166 -26.62 10.85 6.12
CA LYS A 166 -27.02 11.45 7.40
C LYS A 166 -27.03 12.98 7.37
N THR A 167 -26.10 13.60 6.65
CA THR A 167 -26.00 15.06 6.53
C THR A 167 -26.91 15.66 5.43
N LYS A 168 -27.77 14.85 4.79
CA LYS A 168 -28.68 15.26 3.70
C LYS A 168 -27.98 15.92 2.49
N ARG A 169 -26.69 15.66 2.31
CA ARG A 169 -25.87 16.12 1.19
C ARG A 169 -25.63 14.98 0.19
N GLN A 170 -26.70 14.28 -0.19
CA GLN A 170 -26.60 13.15 -1.12
C GLN A 170 -26.32 13.64 -2.54
N GLY A 171 -25.30 13.04 -3.17
CA GLY A 171 -24.99 13.20 -4.59
C GLY A 171 -24.57 11.87 -5.21
N CYS A 172 -24.86 11.67 -6.49
CA CYS A 172 -24.40 10.48 -7.24
C CYS A 172 -22.88 10.35 -7.30
N MET A 173 -22.15 11.40 -6.93
CA MET A 173 -20.70 11.52 -7.09
C MET A 173 -19.91 10.47 -6.30
N LEU A 174 -20.42 10.00 -5.15
CA LEU A 174 -19.80 8.93 -4.36
C LEU A 174 -20.32 7.54 -4.70
N TRP A 175 -21.55 7.44 -5.18
CA TRP A 175 -22.15 6.14 -5.49
C TRP A 175 -21.48 5.44 -6.66
N ILE A 176 -21.11 6.19 -7.70
CA ILE A 176 -20.47 5.65 -8.90
C ILE A 176 -19.11 5.04 -8.57
N PRO A 177 -18.14 5.76 -7.95
CA PRO A 177 -16.85 5.16 -7.59
C PRO A 177 -17.00 4.06 -6.53
N MET A 178 -17.96 4.14 -5.60
CA MET A 178 -18.21 3.09 -4.61
C MET A 178 -18.64 1.77 -5.26
N VAL A 179 -19.62 1.81 -6.15
CA VAL A 179 -20.11 0.62 -6.87
C VAL A 179 -19.01 0.04 -7.77
N PHE A 180 -18.27 0.91 -8.45
CA PHE A 180 -17.15 0.51 -9.30
C PHE A 180 -16.05 -0.18 -8.47
N MET A 181 -15.62 0.42 -7.37
CA MET A 181 -14.59 -0.17 -6.50
C MET A 181 -15.06 -1.46 -5.84
N MET A 182 -16.34 -1.55 -5.49
CA MET A 182 -16.92 -2.78 -4.96
C MET A 182 -16.86 -3.91 -6.00
N ALA A 183 -17.25 -3.64 -7.25
CA ALA A 183 -17.19 -4.61 -8.34
C ALA A 183 -15.74 -5.08 -8.60
N VAL A 184 -14.78 -4.14 -8.65
CA VAL A 184 -13.35 -4.44 -8.82
C VAL A 184 -12.83 -5.31 -7.68
N THR A 185 -13.17 -4.98 -6.43
CA THR A 185 -12.71 -5.73 -5.25
C THR A 185 -13.29 -7.14 -5.22
N PHE A 186 -14.58 -7.31 -5.49
CA PHE A 186 -15.19 -8.65 -5.56
C PHE A 186 -14.61 -9.48 -6.70
N THR A 187 -14.36 -8.88 -7.86
CA THR A 187 -13.73 -9.58 -8.98
C THR A 187 -12.30 -10.01 -8.62
N ALA A 188 -11.51 -9.14 -8.01
CA ALA A 188 -10.14 -9.44 -7.58
C ALA A 188 -10.12 -10.56 -6.53
N LEU A 189 -11.01 -10.53 -5.53
CA LEU A 189 -11.16 -11.58 -4.54
C LEU A 189 -11.58 -12.91 -5.18
N GLY A 190 -12.55 -12.88 -6.07
CA GLY A 190 -13.00 -14.06 -6.81
C GLY A 190 -11.88 -14.70 -7.62
N MET A 191 -11.09 -13.89 -8.33
CA MET A 191 -9.93 -14.37 -9.08
C MET A 191 -8.85 -14.95 -8.17
N THR A 192 -8.63 -14.36 -7.00
CA THR A 192 -7.65 -14.85 -6.03
C THR A 192 -8.09 -16.20 -5.45
N ILE A 193 -9.35 -16.32 -5.05
CA ILE A 193 -9.93 -17.59 -4.57
C ILE A 193 -9.83 -18.65 -5.66
N TYR A 194 -10.20 -18.33 -6.90
CA TYR A 194 -10.12 -19.26 -8.02
C TYR A 194 -8.67 -19.74 -8.26
N LYS A 195 -7.68 -18.84 -8.22
CA LYS A 195 -6.27 -19.23 -8.36
C LYS A 195 -5.80 -20.12 -7.21
N LEU A 196 -6.17 -19.80 -5.97
CA LEU A 196 -5.80 -20.58 -4.79
C LEU A 196 -6.46 -21.98 -4.82
N THR A 197 -7.74 -22.07 -5.15
CA THR A 197 -8.42 -23.34 -5.27
C THR A 197 -7.81 -24.18 -6.39
N LYS A 198 -7.54 -23.61 -7.55
CA LYS A 198 -6.87 -24.29 -8.66
C LYS A 198 -5.47 -24.77 -8.26
N ALA A 199 -4.70 -23.98 -7.53
CA ALA A 199 -3.39 -24.37 -7.01
C ALA A 199 -3.50 -25.55 -6.01
N LEU A 200 -4.48 -25.52 -5.10
CA LEU A 200 -4.75 -26.60 -4.17
C LEU A 200 -5.14 -27.91 -4.87
N PHE A 201 -5.98 -27.84 -5.90
CA PHE A 201 -6.39 -29.02 -6.67
C PHE A 201 -5.34 -29.48 -7.67
N SER A 202 -4.42 -28.63 -8.10
CA SER A 202 -3.33 -29.00 -9.00
C SER A 202 -2.12 -29.59 -8.27
N VAL A 203 -2.02 -29.43 -6.95
CA VAL A 203 -1.10 -30.19 -6.10
C VAL A 203 -1.75 -31.54 -5.82
N GLY A 204 -1.79 -32.41 -6.84
CA GLY A 204 -1.98 -33.83 -6.69
C GLY A 204 -0.84 -34.40 -5.79
N PRO A 205 -0.98 -35.62 -5.27
CA PRO A 205 -0.06 -36.16 -4.26
C PRO A 205 1.36 -36.01 -4.76
N VAL A 206 2.16 -35.23 -4.04
CA VAL A 206 3.58 -35.05 -4.30
C VAL A 206 4.21 -36.42 -4.22
N SER A 207 4.58 -36.97 -5.37
CA SER A 207 5.42 -38.15 -5.47
C SER A 207 6.73 -37.84 -4.75
N TYR A 208 6.91 -38.40 -3.57
CA TYR A 208 8.19 -38.48 -2.89
C TYR A 208 9.10 -39.44 -3.69
N THR A 209 9.67 -38.96 -4.76
CA THR A 209 10.76 -39.64 -5.43
C THR A 209 11.73 -38.58 -5.89
N HIS A 210 12.72 -38.30 -5.01
CA HIS A 210 14.15 -38.33 -5.30
C HIS A 210 14.91 -37.95 -4.02
N LEU A 211 15.42 -39.04 -3.41
CA LEU A 211 16.65 -39.00 -2.62
C LEU A 211 17.80 -38.43 -3.44
#